data_042b57d9b3e72960b33b6a0c4e39dc46
#
_entry.id   042b57d9b3e72960b33b6a0c4e39dc46
#
_cell.length_a   1.000
_cell.length_b   1.000
_cell.length_c   1.000
_cell.angle_alpha   90.00
_cell.angle_beta   90.00
_cell.angle_gamma   90.00
#
_symmetry.space_group_name_H-M   'P 1'
#
loop_
_entity.id
_entity.type
_entity.pdbx_description
1 polymer ?
#
loop_
_entity_poly.entity_id
_entity_poly.type
_entity_poly.pdbx_seq_one_letter_code
_entity_poly.pdbx_strand_id
1 'polypeptide(L)'
;MSKKHDDQDVKDLEEMLEDVKSDKDNEDMIEQLQAEIKKLQAQLAEKDEIVKNAQLAYLRAKNDMEMIQRQSAMKAESMHQDLLIKIVKKLLPFVEDLRKSLETLSEEDKKSDMWKWVQMVHDRFIKALEEFSVFTIPSLHETPDTLMHEPIGMQPTDDKKLKWKIIQVFEQGFYYQKENWDKITIFPSKVIIGQ
;
A
#
# COMPACT_ATOMS: atom_id res chain seq x y z
N MET A 1 33.14 18.86 15.54
CA MET A 1 34.21 19.34 16.46
C MET A 1 35.56 19.56 15.75
N SER A 2 35.85 18.92 14.62
CA SER A 2 37.13 19.08 13.87
C SER A 2 37.29 20.46 13.20
N LYS A 3 36.25 21.05 12.63
CA LYS A 3 36.28 22.29 11.85
C LYS A 3 36.75 23.55 12.64
N LYS A 4 36.58 23.55 13.96
CA LYS A 4 37.00 24.67 14.84
C LYS A 4 38.51 24.64 15.16
N HIS A 5 39.14 23.48 15.03
CA HIS A 5 40.57 23.35 15.32
C HIS A 5 41.41 23.80 14.12
N ASP A 6 40.98 23.41 12.89
CA ASP A 6 41.67 23.75 11.65
C ASP A 6 41.62 25.28 11.35
N ASP A 7 40.50 25.98 11.69
CA ASP A 7 40.35 27.43 11.55
C ASP A 7 41.19 28.22 12.58
N GLN A 8 41.47 27.62 13.75
CA GLN A 8 42.30 28.24 14.79
C GLN A 8 43.77 28.17 14.40
N ASP A 9 44.22 27.01 13.87
CA ASP A 9 45.61 26.83 13.45
C ASP A 9 45.99 27.75 12.29
N VAL A 10 45.06 28.09 11.40
CA VAL A 10 45.28 29.05 10.29
C VAL A 10 45.37 30.49 10.84
N LYS A 11 44.55 30.86 11.82
CA LYS A 11 44.58 32.17 12.47
C LYS A 11 45.87 32.40 13.28
N ASP A 12 46.31 31.40 14.01
CA ASP A 12 47.53 31.48 14.81
C ASP A 12 48.78 31.65 13.92
N LEU A 13 48.78 31.05 12.71
CA LEU A 13 49.83 31.23 11.69
C LEU A 13 49.79 32.64 11.06
N GLU A 14 48.60 33.20 10.82
CA GLU A 14 48.47 34.58 10.31
C GLU A 14 48.91 35.63 11.33
N GLU A 15 48.62 35.43 12.63
CA GLU A 15 49.04 36.32 13.73
C GLU A 15 50.56 36.29 13.93
N MET A 16 51.20 35.13 13.82
CA MET A 16 52.67 35.00 13.85
C MET A 16 53.37 35.70 12.68
N LEU A 17 52.75 35.85 11.52
CA LEU A 17 53.27 36.55 10.35
C LEU A 17 53.29 38.08 10.50
N GLU A 18 52.43 38.64 11.33
CA GLU A 18 52.39 40.10 11.59
C GLU A 18 53.53 40.56 12.52
N ASP A 19 53.99 39.71 13.45
CA ASP A 19 55.03 40.04 14.42
C ASP A 19 56.48 40.00 13.87
N VAL A 20 56.74 39.41 12.68
CA VAL A 20 58.07 39.06 12.17
C VAL A 20 58.63 40.03 11.08
N LYS A 21 58.14 41.26 10.96
CA LYS A 21 58.44 42.19 9.86
C LYS A 21 59.80 42.98 9.99
N SER A 22 60.92 42.40 10.36
CA SER A 22 62.12 43.23 10.43
C SER A 22 63.50 42.74 9.96
N ASP A 23 63.70 41.57 9.26
CA ASP A 23 64.97 41.17 8.70
C ASP A 23 64.86 40.34 7.42
N LYS A 24 65.87 40.43 6.51
CA LYS A 24 65.80 39.71 5.19
C LYS A 24 65.65 38.19 5.30
N ASP A 25 66.22 37.58 6.34
CA ASP A 25 66.02 36.11 6.58
C ASP A 25 64.59 35.78 6.97
N ASN A 26 63.82 36.79 7.42
CA ASN A 26 62.43 36.68 7.76
C ASN A 26 61.50 36.80 6.55
N GLU A 27 61.92 37.50 5.47
CA GLU A 27 61.12 37.62 4.21
C GLU A 27 60.97 36.27 3.51
N ASP A 28 62.05 35.47 3.42
CA ASP A 28 61.98 34.13 2.82
C ASP A 28 61.12 33.16 3.63
N MET A 29 61.16 33.26 4.95
CA MET A 29 60.35 32.47 5.86
C MET A 29 58.84 32.85 5.75
N ILE A 30 58.55 34.13 5.60
CA ILE A 30 57.19 34.65 5.39
C ILE A 30 56.59 34.13 4.09
N GLU A 31 57.41 34.14 3.01
CA GLU A 31 56.94 33.63 1.69
C GLU A 31 56.64 32.13 1.72
N GLN A 32 57.48 31.33 2.41
CA GLN A 32 57.24 29.91 2.62
C GLN A 32 55.95 29.63 3.41
N LEU A 33 55.75 30.35 4.50
CA LEU A 33 54.55 30.24 5.33
C LEU A 33 53.28 30.65 4.59
N GLN A 34 53.35 31.72 3.79
CA GLN A 34 52.22 32.14 2.94
C GLN A 34 51.88 31.09 1.87
N ALA A 35 52.90 30.45 1.26
CA ALA A 35 52.70 29.35 0.32
C ALA A 35 52.05 28.12 0.98
N GLU A 36 52.45 27.82 2.21
CA GLU A 36 51.88 26.69 2.96
C GLU A 36 50.43 26.97 3.43
N ILE A 37 50.15 28.19 3.90
CA ILE A 37 48.78 28.64 4.19
C ILE A 37 47.88 28.50 2.96
N LYS A 38 48.33 28.99 1.80
CA LYS A 38 47.55 28.86 0.54
C LYS A 38 47.31 27.41 0.15
N LYS A 39 48.31 26.54 0.35
CA LYS A 39 48.18 25.11 0.10
C LYS A 39 47.18 24.45 1.04
N LEU A 40 47.25 24.77 2.33
CA LEU A 40 46.34 24.26 3.36
C LEU A 40 44.88 24.74 3.12
N GLN A 41 44.71 26.01 2.77
CA GLN A 41 43.39 26.55 2.38
C GLN A 41 42.79 25.82 1.14
N ALA A 42 43.62 25.55 0.13
CA ALA A 42 43.18 24.79 -1.02
C ALA A 42 42.74 23.33 -0.66
N GLN A 43 43.52 22.68 0.21
CA GLN A 43 43.19 21.35 0.73
C GLN A 43 41.92 21.34 1.60
N LEU A 44 41.71 22.38 2.39
CA LEU A 44 40.49 22.55 3.18
C LEU A 44 39.26 22.70 2.27
N ALA A 45 39.36 23.54 1.25
CA ALA A 45 38.27 23.73 0.28
C ALA A 45 37.91 22.43 -0.47
N GLU A 46 38.93 21.64 -0.89
CA GLU A 46 38.73 20.34 -1.52
C GLU A 46 38.06 19.36 -0.56
N LYS A 47 38.51 19.26 0.68
CA LYS A 47 37.92 18.41 1.71
C LYS A 47 36.46 18.80 2.03
N ASP A 48 36.19 20.11 2.14
CA ASP A 48 34.84 20.62 2.36
C ASP A 48 33.89 20.24 1.23
N GLU A 49 34.36 20.28 -0.02
CA GLU A 49 33.58 19.84 -1.18
C GLU A 49 33.31 18.32 -1.14
N ILE A 50 34.33 17.53 -0.79
CA ILE A 50 34.16 16.07 -0.62
C ILE A 50 33.15 15.76 0.49
N VAL A 51 33.25 16.42 1.63
CA VAL A 51 32.31 16.24 2.75
C VAL A 51 30.88 16.62 2.35
N LYS A 52 30.73 17.75 1.66
CA LYS A 52 29.42 18.21 1.15
C LYS A 52 28.82 17.20 0.17
N ASN A 53 29.63 16.69 -0.76
CA ASN A 53 29.18 15.68 -1.72
C ASN A 53 28.83 14.35 -1.03
N ALA A 54 29.63 13.92 -0.05
CA ALA A 54 29.33 12.73 0.75
C ALA A 54 28.04 12.88 1.57
N GLN A 55 27.80 14.04 2.17
CA GLN A 55 26.56 14.33 2.89
C GLN A 55 25.34 14.30 1.97
N LEU A 56 25.44 14.88 0.77
CA LEU A 56 24.37 14.84 -0.22
C LEU A 56 24.10 13.41 -0.71
N ALA A 57 25.15 12.62 -0.95
CA ALA A 57 25.01 11.22 -1.33
C ALA A 57 24.37 10.39 -0.21
N TYR A 58 24.77 10.61 1.03
CA TYR A 58 24.16 9.95 2.19
C TYR A 58 22.67 10.28 2.33
N LEU A 59 22.29 11.55 2.20
CA LEU A 59 20.88 11.96 2.28
C LEU A 59 20.05 11.35 1.15
N ARG A 60 20.60 11.30 -0.08
CA ARG A 60 19.92 10.62 -1.21
C ARG A 60 19.73 9.14 -0.92
N ALA A 61 20.80 8.44 -0.52
CA ALA A 61 20.74 7.02 -0.22
C ALA A 61 19.74 6.71 0.92
N LYS A 62 19.68 7.56 1.94
CA LYS A 62 18.71 7.45 3.03
C LYS A 62 17.28 7.61 2.54
N ASN A 63 17.00 8.64 1.74
CA ASN A 63 15.68 8.86 1.16
C ASN A 63 15.25 7.72 0.23
N ASP A 64 16.18 7.23 -0.60
CA ASP A 64 15.94 6.09 -1.49
C ASP A 64 15.61 4.83 -0.69
N MET A 65 16.34 4.58 0.40
CA MET A 65 16.06 3.44 1.29
C MET A 65 14.68 3.54 1.94
N GLU A 66 14.30 4.72 2.46
CA GLU A 66 12.96 4.93 3.03
C GLU A 66 11.87 4.75 1.97
N MET A 67 12.09 5.24 0.76
CA MET A 67 11.15 5.07 -0.35
C MET A 67 11.00 3.59 -0.73
N ILE A 68 12.10 2.84 -0.84
CA ILE A 68 12.09 1.40 -1.14
C ILE A 68 11.36 0.64 -0.03
N GLN A 69 11.60 0.96 1.24
CA GLN A 69 10.90 0.32 2.36
C GLN A 69 9.39 0.55 2.29
N ARG A 70 8.95 1.79 2.05
CA ARG A 70 7.52 2.11 1.90
C ARG A 70 6.89 1.39 0.71
N GLN A 71 7.56 1.40 -0.43
CA GLN A 71 7.09 0.69 -1.63
C GLN A 71 7.02 -0.83 -1.41
N SER A 72 8.02 -1.40 -0.73
CA SER A 72 8.05 -2.84 -0.42
C SER A 72 6.91 -3.22 0.53
N ALA A 73 6.63 -2.41 1.56
CA ALA A 73 5.52 -2.64 2.48
C ALA A 73 4.17 -2.58 1.75
N MET A 74 3.93 -1.53 0.96
CA MET A 74 2.69 -1.40 0.17
C MET A 74 2.52 -2.54 -0.83
N LYS A 75 3.62 -2.98 -1.46
CA LYS A 75 3.59 -4.09 -2.41
C LYS A 75 3.30 -5.43 -1.72
N ALA A 76 3.88 -5.66 -0.55
CA ALA A 76 3.62 -6.86 0.24
C ALA A 76 2.13 -6.95 0.64
N GLU A 77 1.55 -5.83 1.09
CA GLU A 77 0.13 -5.76 1.44
C GLU A 77 -0.78 -5.99 0.23
N SER A 78 -0.49 -5.33 -0.89
CA SER A 78 -1.24 -5.56 -2.15
C SER A 78 -1.14 -7.01 -2.61
N MET A 79 0.04 -7.63 -2.53
CA MET A 79 0.22 -9.04 -2.90
C MET A 79 -0.57 -9.97 -1.99
N HIS A 80 -0.67 -9.67 -0.69
CA HIS A 80 -1.47 -10.46 0.24
C HIS A 80 -2.96 -10.39 -0.10
N GLN A 81 -3.48 -9.19 -0.35
CA GLN A 81 -4.86 -8.98 -0.78
C GLN A 81 -5.17 -9.70 -2.10
N ASP A 82 -4.28 -9.57 -3.10
CA ASP A 82 -4.44 -10.22 -4.41
C ASP A 82 -4.46 -11.75 -4.29
N LEU A 83 -3.60 -12.31 -3.44
CA LEU A 83 -3.55 -13.75 -3.19
C LEU A 83 -4.84 -14.24 -2.53
N LEU A 84 -5.31 -13.53 -1.50
CA LEU A 84 -6.56 -13.84 -0.82
C LEU A 84 -7.74 -13.83 -1.81
N ILE A 85 -7.87 -12.76 -2.61
CA ILE A 85 -8.91 -12.66 -3.64
C ILE A 85 -8.81 -13.81 -4.65
N LYS A 86 -7.61 -14.19 -5.08
CA LYS A 86 -7.41 -15.33 -5.99
C LYS A 86 -7.85 -16.66 -5.40
N ILE A 87 -7.55 -16.91 -4.13
CA ILE A 87 -7.97 -18.13 -3.43
C ILE A 87 -9.48 -18.14 -3.29
N VAL A 88 -10.07 -17.06 -2.81
CA VAL A 88 -11.51 -16.92 -2.62
C VAL A 88 -12.25 -17.10 -3.95
N LYS A 89 -11.79 -16.49 -5.04
CA LYS A 89 -12.35 -16.68 -6.38
C LYS A 89 -12.42 -18.14 -6.82
N LYS A 90 -11.51 -18.98 -6.36
CA LYS A 90 -11.52 -20.41 -6.69
C LYS A 90 -12.45 -21.22 -5.77
N LEU A 91 -12.70 -20.75 -4.57
CA LEU A 91 -13.55 -21.45 -3.59
C LEU A 91 -15.02 -21.07 -3.71
N LEU A 92 -15.33 -19.82 -4.06
CA LEU A 92 -16.69 -19.31 -4.15
C LEU A 92 -17.63 -20.13 -5.07
N PRO A 93 -17.22 -20.64 -6.25
CA PRO A 93 -18.09 -21.49 -7.08
C PRO A 93 -18.62 -22.71 -6.33
N PHE A 94 -17.78 -23.36 -5.49
CA PHE A 94 -18.23 -24.51 -4.70
C PHE A 94 -19.27 -24.13 -3.64
N VAL A 95 -19.13 -22.95 -3.05
CA VAL A 95 -20.11 -22.42 -2.08
C VAL A 95 -21.44 -22.12 -2.78
N GLU A 96 -21.36 -21.55 -3.97
CA GLU A 96 -22.54 -21.24 -4.78
C GLU A 96 -23.24 -22.51 -5.28
N ASP A 97 -22.50 -23.53 -5.69
CA ASP A 97 -23.06 -24.82 -6.05
C ASP A 97 -23.75 -25.48 -4.86
N LEU A 98 -23.16 -25.36 -3.66
CA LEU A 98 -23.78 -25.83 -2.42
C LEU A 98 -25.08 -25.08 -2.12
N ARG A 99 -25.10 -23.75 -2.24
CA ARG A 99 -26.29 -22.90 -2.05
C ARG A 99 -27.40 -23.32 -3.02
N LYS A 100 -27.08 -23.44 -4.32
CA LYS A 100 -28.03 -23.87 -5.36
C LYS A 100 -28.59 -25.25 -5.06
N SER A 101 -27.75 -26.19 -4.64
CA SER A 101 -28.19 -27.54 -4.26
C SER A 101 -29.16 -27.50 -3.08
N LEU A 102 -28.91 -26.66 -2.07
CA LEU A 102 -29.82 -26.50 -0.95
C LEU A 102 -31.17 -25.88 -1.34
N GLU A 103 -31.19 -24.97 -2.32
CA GLU A 103 -32.42 -24.30 -2.79
C GLU A 103 -33.29 -25.22 -3.66
N THR A 104 -32.68 -26.14 -4.41
CA THR A 104 -33.39 -27.04 -5.34
C THR A 104 -34.07 -28.24 -4.69
N LEU A 105 -33.80 -28.48 -3.39
CA LEU A 105 -34.41 -29.57 -2.64
C LEU A 105 -35.90 -29.37 -2.41
N SER A 106 -36.64 -30.47 -2.32
CA SER A 106 -38.05 -30.44 -2.00
C SER A 106 -38.32 -29.92 -0.59
N GLU A 107 -39.54 -29.40 -0.35
CA GLU A 107 -39.93 -28.93 1.00
C GLU A 107 -39.93 -30.06 2.07
N GLU A 108 -40.02 -31.33 1.63
CA GLU A 108 -39.89 -32.47 2.53
C GLU A 108 -38.43 -32.72 2.90
N ASP A 109 -37.51 -32.64 1.93
CA ASP A 109 -36.08 -32.85 2.13
C ASP A 109 -35.48 -31.74 2.99
N LYS A 110 -35.98 -30.51 2.88
CA LYS A 110 -35.57 -29.36 3.72
C LYS A 110 -35.89 -29.56 5.21
N LYS A 111 -36.79 -30.47 5.56
CA LYS A 111 -37.07 -30.84 6.97
C LYS A 111 -36.06 -31.83 7.56
N SER A 112 -35.27 -32.48 6.69
CA SER A 112 -34.30 -33.50 7.11
C SER A 112 -33.17 -32.91 7.96
N ASP A 113 -32.63 -33.72 8.86
CA ASP A 113 -31.47 -33.29 9.69
C ASP A 113 -30.22 -33.13 8.82
N MET A 114 -30.12 -33.88 7.72
CA MET A 114 -29.05 -33.72 6.74
C MET A 114 -29.07 -32.33 6.12
N TRP A 115 -30.23 -31.83 5.68
CA TRP A 115 -30.36 -30.49 5.12
C TRP A 115 -29.94 -29.41 6.14
N LYS A 116 -30.40 -29.50 7.39
CA LYS A 116 -30.03 -28.57 8.46
C LYS A 116 -28.52 -28.57 8.68
N TRP A 117 -27.89 -29.73 8.66
CA TRP A 117 -26.46 -29.85 8.84
C TRP A 117 -25.69 -29.19 7.67
N VAL A 118 -26.08 -29.46 6.43
CA VAL A 118 -25.45 -28.84 5.25
C VAL A 118 -25.65 -27.33 5.23
N GLN A 119 -26.84 -26.85 5.58
CA GLN A 119 -27.11 -25.41 5.75
C GLN A 119 -26.17 -24.78 6.79
N MET A 120 -26.02 -25.44 7.93
CA MET A 120 -25.13 -24.97 8.98
C MET A 120 -23.65 -24.91 8.51
N VAL A 121 -23.20 -25.87 7.71
CA VAL A 121 -21.85 -25.85 7.13
C VAL A 121 -21.70 -24.69 6.15
N HIS A 122 -22.69 -24.47 5.28
CA HIS A 122 -22.70 -23.30 4.38
C HIS A 122 -22.61 -21.99 5.17
N ASP A 123 -23.45 -21.81 6.19
CA ASP A 123 -23.47 -20.57 6.97
C ASP A 123 -22.17 -20.32 7.75
N ARG A 124 -21.53 -21.39 8.23
CA ARG A 124 -20.20 -21.32 8.85
C ARG A 124 -19.14 -20.90 7.84
N PHE A 125 -19.25 -21.38 6.59
CA PHE A 125 -18.32 -21.00 5.55
C PHE A 125 -18.43 -19.50 5.20
N ILE A 126 -19.67 -19.00 5.08
CA ILE A 126 -19.92 -17.58 4.85
C ILE A 126 -19.33 -16.73 5.99
N LYS A 127 -19.56 -17.13 7.25
CA LYS A 127 -18.97 -16.44 8.40
C LYS A 127 -17.44 -16.46 8.39
N ALA A 128 -16.83 -17.57 8.00
CA ALA A 128 -15.37 -17.64 7.85
C ALA A 128 -14.84 -16.69 6.77
N LEU A 129 -15.60 -16.48 5.68
CA LEU A 129 -15.25 -15.49 4.67
C LEU A 129 -15.32 -14.05 5.21
N GLU A 130 -16.28 -13.76 6.09
CA GLU A 130 -16.41 -12.45 6.74
C GLU A 130 -15.18 -12.11 7.61
N GLU A 131 -14.58 -13.12 8.27
CA GLU A 131 -13.32 -12.95 9.02
C GLU A 131 -12.15 -12.52 8.12
N PHE A 132 -12.20 -12.88 6.83
CA PHE A 132 -11.25 -12.42 5.81
C PHE A 132 -11.72 -11.17 5.07
N SER A 133 -12.68 -10.42 5.62
CA SER A 133 -13.24 -9.21 5.02
C SER A 133 -13.89 -9.44 3.65
N VAL A 134 -14.40 -10.66 3.42
CA VAL A 134 -15.16 -11.03 2.23
C VAL A 134 -16.62 -11.17 2.61
N PHE A 135 -17.48 -10.34 2.01
CA PHE A 135 -18.89 -10.25 2.32
C PHE A 135 -19.76 -10.56 1.11
N THR A 136 -20.96 -11.03 1.37
CA THR A 136 -21.98 -11.20 0.32
C THR A 136 -22.53 -9.82 -0.09
N ILE A 137 -22.85 -9.66 -1.37
CA ILE A 137 -23.48 -8.45 -1.90
C ILE A 137 -24.98 -8.50 -1.55
N PRO A 138 -25.51 -7.57 -0.76
CA PRO A 138 -26.94 -7.46 -0.52
C PRO A 138 -27.60 -7.00 -1.83
N SER A 139 -28.36 -7.88 -2.48
CA SER A 139 -28.89 -7.58 -3.81
C SER A 139 -30.41 -7.54 -3.86
N LEU A 140 -31.11 -8.39 -3.11
CA LEU A 140 -32.57 -8.52 -3.22
C LEU A 140 -33.29 -7.23 -2.82
N HIS A 141 -34.15 -6.74 -3.68
CA HIS A 141 -34.95 -5.50 -3.54
C HIS A 141 -34.11 -4.20 -3.58
N GLU A 142 -32.82 -4.31 -3.82
CA GLU A 142 -31.95 -3.14 -4.02
C GLU A 142 -32.01 -2.61 -5.44
N THR A 143 -31.57 -1.36 -5.62
CA THR A 143 -31.37 -0.78 -6.95
C THR A 143 -30.11 -1.37 -7.57
N PRO A 144 -30.14 -1.83 -8.82
CA PRO A 144 -28.97 -2.39 -9.45
C PRO A 144 -27.81 -1.38 -9.51
N ASP A 145 -26.63 -1.83 -9.06
CA ASP A 145 -25.37 -1.11 -9.18
C ASP A 145 -24.47 -1.86 -10.19
N THR A 146 -24.01 -1.18 -11.19
CA THR A 146 -23.19 -1.75 -12.27
C THR A 146 -21.84 -2.32 -11.78
N LEU A 147 -21.35 -1.92 -10.63
CA LEU A 147 -20.11 -2.42 -10.05
C LEU A 147 -20.32 -3.73 -9.28
N MET A 148 -21.51 -3.94 -8.73
CA MET A 148 -21.81 -5.07 -7.84
C MET A 148 -22.80 -6.06 -8.44
N HIS A 149 -23.60 -5.66 -9.44
CA HIS A 149 -24.68 -6.47 -9.99
C HIS A 149 -24.52 -6.65 -11.51
N GLU A 150 -24.76 -7.88 -11.96
CA GLU A 150 -24.81 -8.25 -13.37
C GLU A 150 -26.25 -8.65 -13.71
N PRO A 151 -27.05 -7.77 -14.37
CA PRO A 151 -28.38 -8.12 -14.80
C PRO A 151 -28.33 -9.17 -15.90
N ILE A 152 -28.96 -10.32 -15.66
CA ILE A 152 -29.06 -11.42 -16.64
C ILE A 152 -30.42 -11.48 -17.32
N GLY A 153 -31.40 -10.69 -16.84
CA GLY A 153 -32.72 -10.63 -17.42
C GLY A 153 -33.63 -9.61 -16.75
N MET A 154 -34.78 -9.39 -17.37
CA MET A 154 -35.86 -8.57 -16.81
C MET A 154 -37.13 -9.40 -16.78
N GLN A 155 -37.93 -9.25 -15.73
CA GLN A 155 -39.20 -9.95 -15.60
C GLN A 155 -40.31 -8.95 -15.24
N PRO A 156 -41.50 -9.05 -15.83
CA PRO A 156 -42.63 -8.21 -15.48
C PRO A 156 -42.99 -8.37 -13.99
N THR A 157 -43.28 -7.27 -13.34
CA THR A 157 -43.74 -7.24 -11.96
C THR A 157 -44.97 -6.35 -11.80
N ASP A 158 -45.99 -6.83 -11.09
CA ASP A 158 -47.18 -6.07 -10.79
C ASP A 158 -46.94 -5.10 -9.60
N ASP A 159 -45.95 -5.35 -8.81
CA ASP A 159 -45.59 -4.47 -7.68
C ASP A 159 -44.79 -3.24 -8.14
N LYS A 160 -45.45 -2.07 -8.09
CA LYS A 160 -44.83 -0.78 -8.44
C LYS A 160 -43.55 -0.46 -7.63
N LYS A 161 -43.41 -1.04 -6.42
CA LYS A 161 -42.21 -0.82 -5.58
C LYS A 161 -41.01 -1.61 -6.04
N LEU A 162 -41.24 -2.69 -6.80
CA LEU A 162 -40.19 -3.57 -7.34
C LEU A 162 -39.79 -3.24 -8.77
N LYS A 163 -40.47 -2.26 -9.40
CA LYS A 163 -40.05 -1.77 -10.72
C LYS A 163 -38.63 -1.19 -10.65
N TRP A 164 -37.78 -1.66 -11.56
CA TRP A 164 -36.36 -1.31 -11.67
C TRP A 164 -35.52 -1.72 -10.47
N LYS A 165 -36.04 -2.62 -9.63
CA LYS A 165 -35.30 -3.23 -8.52
C LYS A 165 -34.98 -4.68 -8.83
N ILE A 166 -34.05 -5.22 -8.07
CA ILE A 166 -33.66 -6.64 -8.14
C ILE A 166 -34.79 -7.44 -7.47
N ILE A 167 -35.46 -8.27 -8.25
CA ILE A 167 -36.55 -9.13 -7.79
C ILE A 167 -36.11 -10.57 -7.53
N GLN A 168 -34.99 -10.97 -8.10
CA GLN A 168 -34.41 -12.29 -7.88
C GLN A 168 -32.89 -12.26 -8.01
N VAL A 169 -32.22 -13.00 -7.15
CA VAL A 169 -30.78 -13.25 -7.20
C VAL A 169 -30.56 -14.66 -7.71
N PHE A 170 -29.98 -14.77 -8.90
CA PHE A 170 -29.68 -16.07 -9.52
C PHE A 170 -28.35 -16.64 -9.02
N GLU A 171 -27.31 -15.79 -8.90
CA GLU A 171 -26.04 -16.12 -8.30
C GLU A 171 -25.66 -15.05 -7.29
N GLN A 172 -25.26 -15.47 -6.07
CA GLN A 172 -24.87 -14.58 -5.02
C GLN A 172 -23.49 -13.98 -5.33
N GLY A 173 -23.41 -12.64 -5.30
CA GLY A 173 -22.16 -11.93 -5.46
C GLY A 173 -21.41 -11.76 -4.16
N PHE A 174 -20.10 -11.49 -4.29
CA PHE A 174 -19.20 -11.29 -3.17
C PHE A 174 -18.26 -10.12 -3.42
N TYR A 175 -17.95 -9.37 -2.36
CA TYR A 175 -16.96 -8.29 -2.40
C TYR A 175 -15.97 -8.41 -1.25
N TYR A 176 -14.75 -7.96 -1.49
CA TYR A 176 -13.72 -7.77 -0.47
C TYR A 176 -13.76 -6.33 0.02
N GLN A 177 -13.78 -6.12 1.33
CA GLN A 177 -13.75 -4.81 1.95
C GLN A 177 -12.35 -4.50 2.44
N LYS A 178 -11.75 -3.40 1.94
CA LYS A 178 -10.48 -2.89 2.42
C LYS A 178 -10.65 -2.16 3.75
N GLU A 179 -9.55 -1.96 4.47
CA GLU A 179 -9.52 -1.19 5.72
C GLU A 179 -10.02 0.26 5.56
N ASN A 180 -9.79 0.86 4.39
CA ASN A 180 -10.29 2.20 4.06
C ASN A 180 -11.75 2.24 3.60
N TRP A 181 -12.52 1.17 3.81
CA TRP A 181 -13.92 1.00 3.41
C TRP A 181 -14.18 0.90 1.90
N ASP A 182 -13.13 0.89 1.07
CA ASP A 182 -13.27 0.60 -0.36
C ASP A 182 -13.70 -0.85 -0.57
N LYS A 183 -14.62 -1.06 -1.52
CA LYS A 183 -15.13 -2.38 -1.87
C LYS A 183 -14.56 -2.82 -3.21
N ILE A 184 -13.99 -4.01 -3.24
CA ILE A 184 -13.54 -4.67 -4.48
C ILE A 184 -14.49 -5.82 -4.78
N THR A 185 -15.26 -5.72 -5.85
CA THR A 185 -16.13 -6.81 -6.29
C THR A 185 -15.31 -8.01 -6.74
N ILE A 186 -15.48 -9.14 -6.06
CA ILE A 186 -14.85 -10.42 -6.41
C ILE A 186 -15.66 -11.10 -7.51
N PHE A 187 -16.97 -11.27 -7.28
CA PHE A 187 -17.97 -11.70 -8.23
C PHE A 187 -19.21 -10.81 -8.11
N PRO A 188 -19.71 -10.27 -9.21
CA PRO A 188 -20.98 -9.55 -9.18
C PRO A 188 -22.13 -10.53 -8.92
N SER A 189 -23.19 -10.07 -8.26
CA SER A 189 -24.43 -10.85 -8.16
C SER A 189 -25.12 -10.88 -9.51
N LYS A 190 -25.46 -12.08 -10.01
CA LYS A 190 -26.32 -12.21 -11.19
C LYS A 190 -27.77 -12.09 -10.79
N VAL A 191 -28.46 -11.12 -11.38
CA VAL A 191 -29.76 -10.68 -10.88
C VAL A 191 -30.78 -10.52 -12.00
N ILE A 192 -32.06 -10.67 -11.64
CA ILE A 192 -33.22 -10.35 -12.49
C ILE A 192 -33.85 -9.07 -11.96
N ILE A 193 -34.11 -8.13 -12.88
CA ILE A 193 -34.70 -6.83 -12.58
C ILE A 193 -36.20 -6.84 -12.89
N GLY A 194 -37.03 -6.25 -12.01
CA GLY A 194 -38.44 -6.03 -12.24
C GLY A 194 -38.70 -4.93 -13.27
N GLN A 195 -39.55 -5.19 -14.24
CA GLN A 195 -39.92 -4.22 -15.28
C GLN A 195 -41.38 -3.78 -15.11
#